data_0dbcc6fe0f0dfed7504d5522887a71fa
#
_entry.id   0dbcc6fe0f0dfed7504d5522887a71fa
#
_cell.length_a   1.000
_cell.length_b   1.000
_cell.length_c   1.000
_cell.angle_alpha   90.00
_cell.angle_beta   90.00
_cell.angle_gamma   90.00
#
_symmetry.space_group_name_H-M   'P 1'
#
loop_
_entity.id
_entity.type
_entity.pdbx_description
1 polymer ?
#
loop_
_entity_poly.entity_id
_entity_poly.type
_entity_poly.pdbx_seq_one_letter_code
_entity_poly.pdbx_strand_id
1 'polypeptide(L)'
;MDCQDYITGPAERKKGQHLQREERGAIQHLKCQGYTNRAIAREIGCSPSTVANELQRGTPPRKSNKGRKPGYSARHGEAVYKANRKHSRKHHRICRCAHFLRWVVKQFKEHKWSLDACVGYARLHGLFPADEMVCTRTLYNEVWAGNLDLSVTELPEAMKRKQHKDSKPREHKKSFGTDISQRPEIAALRIEEGHWEGDTVVGKRAGKEAVVLSLLEKKTENYIAIRIPGKDADSVLNAMQSLREEFGDKFSQVFKTITVDNGSEFSAFSQVENWGSAVYFAHPYTSWERPQNERHNGLFRAFVPKGASIESFSPEYILSAADELNGRPRKKLGYRTPEELFDEFLDSVYAAEGCGSIAQDGSQRLPS
;
A
#
# COMPACT_ATOMS: atom_id res chain seq x y z
N MET A 1 23.01 19.67 -52.49
CA MET A 1 22.30 19.30 -51.23
C MET A 1 20.90 19.85 -51.37
N ASP A 2 19.98 18.96 -51.67
CA ASP A 2 18.63 19.31 -52.09
C ASP A 2 17.79 19.70 -50.87
N CYS A 3 17.31 20.96 -50.89
CA CYS A 3 16.22 21.40 -50.00
C CYS A 3 14.89 20.97 -50.63
N GLN A 4 14.63 19.66 -50.56
CA GLN A 4 13.32 19.09 -50.91
C GLN A 4 12.57 18.68 -49.67
N ASP A 5 11.30 19.07 -49.63
CA ASP A 5 10.19 18.46 -48.97
C ASP A 5 9.98 18.72 -47.47
N TYR A 6 9.56 19.95 -47.14
CA TYR A 6 8.66 20.18 -46.03
C TYR A 6 7.33 20.82 -46.49
N ILE A 7 6.74 20.27 -47.54
CA ILE A 7 5.32 20.50 -47.81
C ILE A 7 4.58 19.31 -47.17
N THR A 8 4.42 19.32 -45.85
CA THR A 8 3.40 18.53 -45.21
C THR A 8 2.06 19.11 -45.63
N GLY A 9 1.34 18.39 -46.50
CA GLY A 9 -0.04 18.71 -46.80
C GLY A 9 -0.86 18.89 -45.51
N PRO A 10 -1.99 19.61 -45.53
CA PRO A 10 -2.77 19.87 -44.33
C PRO A 10 -3.08 18.57 -43.65
N ALA A 11 -2.60 18.41 -42.42
CA ALA A 11 -2.80 17.18 -41.63
C ALA A 11 -4.30 16.86 -41.54
N GLU A 12 -4.68 15.66 -41.95
CA GLU A 12 -6.07 15.20 -41.95
C GLU A 12 -6.70 15.43 -40.57
N ARG A 13 -7.80 16.18 -40.52
CA ARG A 13 -8.43 16.58 -39.27
C ARG A 13 -9.11 15.38 -38.60
N LYS A 14 -8.72 15.11 -37.36
CA LYS A 14 -9.33 14.02 -36.56
C LYS A 14 -10.74 14.40 -36.09
N LYS A 15 -11.66 13.43 -36.07
CA LYS A 15 -13.01 13.60 -35.55
C LYS A 15 -12.97 14.11 -34.10
N GLY A 16 -13.69 15.20 -33.80
CA GLY A 16 -13.71 15.83 -32.46
C GLY A 16 -12.59 16.86 -32.21
N GLN A 17 -11.72 17.10 -33.15
CA GLN A 17 -10.66 18.11 -33.02
C GLN A 17 -11.27 19.52 -32.98
N HIS A 18 -10.89 20.30 -31.98
CA HIS A 18 -11.32 21.69 -31.83
C HIS A 18 -10.55 22.62 -32.80
N LEU A 19 -11.20 23.72 -33.21
CA LEU A 19 -10.58 24.75 -34.03
C LEU A 19 -9.36 25.36 -33.31
N GLN A 20 -8.25 25.47 -34.03
CA GLN A 20 -7.05 26.14 -33.57
C GLN A 20 -7.12 27.65 -33.84
N ARG A 21 -6.16 28.40 -33.30
CA ARG A 21 -6.12 29.87 -33.46
C ARG A 21 -5.95 30.29 -34.93
N GLU A 22 -5.11 29.59 -35.66
CA GLU A 22 -4.81 29.78 -37.07
C GLU A 22 -6.05 29.54 -37.93
N GLU A 23 -6.78 28.47 -37.65
CA GLU A 23 -8.04 28.12 -38.33
C GLU A 23 -9.14 29.17 -38.08
N ARG A 24 -9.21 29.76 -36.90
CA ARG A 24 -10.11 30.88 -36.60
C ARG A 24 -9.73 32.14 -37.40
N GLY A 25 -8.41 32.40 -37.58
CA GLY A 25 -7.91 33.43 -38.42
C GLY A 25 -8.32 33.25 -39.89
N ALA A 26 -8.19 32.01 -40.40
CA ALA A 26 -8.60 31.68 -41.76
C ALA A 26 -10.13 31.85 -41.94
N ILE A 27 -10.96 31.43 -40.94
CA ILE A 27 -12.43 31.64 -40.95
C ILE A 27 -12.73 33.14 -41.04
N GLN A 28 -12.03 33.98 -40.30
CA GLN A 28 -12.21 35.43 -40.32
C GLN A 28 -11.89 36.02 -41.69
N HIS A 29 -10.77 35.64 -42.29
CA HIS A 29 -10.33 36.10 -43.58
C HIS A 29 -11.30 35.72 -44.70
N LEU A 30 -11.64 34.42 -44.81
CA LEU A 30 -12.54 33.89 -45.82
C LEU A 30 -13.96 34.48 -45.67
N LYS A 31 -14.41 34.72 -44.43
CA LYS A 31 -15.71 35.36 -44.17
C LYS A 31 -15.75 36.79 -44.61
N CYS A 32 -14.65 37.56 -44.42
CA CYS A 32 -14.52 38.93 -44.93
C CYS A 32 -14.52 38.98 -46.47
N GLN A 33 -14.02 37.95 -47.12
CA GLN A 33 -14.07 37.81 -48.63
C GLN A 33 -15.43 37.35 -49.14
N GLY A 34 -16.44 37.11 -48.25
CA GLY A 34 -17.78 36.77 -48.66
C GLY A 34 -18.04 35.27 -48.90
N TYR A 35 -17.10 34.38 -48.54
CA TYR A 35 -17.28 32.94 -48.69
C TYR A 35 -18.45 32.41 -47.87
N THR A 36 -19.14 31.42 -48.40
CA THR A 36 -20.22 30.73 -47.66
C THR A 36 -19.66 29.80 -46.60
N ASN A 37 -20.43 29.52 -45.55
CA ASN A 37 -19.99 28.61 -44.47
C ASN A 37 -19.61 27.22 -45.01
N ARG A 38 -20.26 26.73 -46.08
CA ARG A 38 -19.91 25.47 -46.76
C ARG A 38 -18.52 25.52 -47.44
N ALA A 39 -18.21 26.63 -48.10
CA ALA A 39 -16.94 26.82 -48.76
C ALA A 39 -15.79 26.95 -47.72
N ILE A 40 -16.02 27.72 -46.64
CA ILE A 40 -15.06 27.84 -45.52
C ILE A 40 -14.83 26.49 -44.85
N ALA A 41 -15.89 25.72 -44.64
CA ALA A 41 -15.80 24.40 -44.00
C ALA A 41 -14.96 23.41 -44.82
N ARG A 42 -15.09 23.48 -46.15
CA ARG A 42 -14.32 22.64 -47.10
C ARG A 42 -12.84 23.01 -47.06
N GLU A 43 -12.52 24.29 -47.02
CA GLU A 43 -11.14 24.80 -46.99
C GLU A 43 -10.42 24.41 -45.70
N ILE A 44 -11.13 24.45 -44.56
CA ILE A 44 -10.56 24.15 -43.24
C ILE A 44 -10.63 22.65 -42.89
N GLY A 45 -11.34 21.84 -43.70
CA GLY A 45 -11.51 20.42 -43.44
C GLY A 45 -12.44 20.13 -42.25
N CYS A 46 -13.47 20.95 -42.02
CA CYS A 46 -14.42 20.76 -40.91
C CYS A 46 -15.89 20.74 -41.40
N SER A 47 -16.82 20.50 -40.48
CA SER A 47 -18.25 20.56 -40.85
C SER A 47 -18.75 21.99 -40.99
N PRO A 48 -19.73 22.29 -41.89
CA PRO A 48 -20.36 23.59 -41.98
C PRO A 48 -21.00 24.06 -40.68
N SER A 49 -21.49 23.14 -39.86
CA SER A 49 -22.01 23.44 -38.50
C SER A 49 -20.90 23.91 -37.55
N THR A 50 -19.69 23.37 -37.66
CA THR A 50 -18.54 23.85 -36.89
C THR A 50 -18.24 25.31 -37.20
N VAL A 51 -18.24 25.69 -38.50
CA VAL A 51 -18.05 27.09 -38.91
C VAL A 51 -19.19 27.97 -38.42
N ALA A 52 -20.45 27.54 -38.56
CA ALA A 52 -21.61 28.30 -38.08
C ALA A 52 -21.55 28.56 -36.57
N ASN A 53 -21.24 27.52 -35.79
CA ASN A 53 -21.09 27.63 -34.32
C ASN A 53 -19.93 28.56 -33.95
N GLU A 54 -18.81 28.52 -34.69
CA GLU A 54 -17.68 29.40 -34.44
C GLU A 54 -18.01 30.86 -34.78
N LEU A 55 -18.69 31.10 -35.90
CA LEU A 55 -19.14 32.44 -36.28
C LEU A 55 -20.13 33.03 -35.24
N GLN A 56 -21.05 32.20 -34.73
CA GLN A 56 -21.93 32.61 -33.65
C GLN A 56 -21.16 32.96 -32.38
N ARG A 57 -20.20 32.11 -32.00
CA ARG A 57 -19.37 32.28 -30.81
C ARG A 57 -18.49 33.54 -30.89
N GLY A 58 -17.89 33.75 -32.06
CA GLY A 58 -16.91 34.82 -32.27
C GLY A 58 -17.51 36.17 -32.71
N THR A 59 -18.83 36.25 -32.85
CA THR A 59 -19.51 37.53 -33.13
C THR A 59 -20.01 38.17 -31.82
N PRO A 60 -19.44 39.32 -31.40
CA PRO A 60 -19.85 39.96 -30.17
C PRO A 60 -21.33 40.36 -30.18
N PRO A 61 -21.99 40.38 -29.01
CA PRO A 61 -23.36 40.85 -28.92
C PRO A 61 -23.45 42.36 -29.27
N ARG A 62 -24.53 42.75 -29.87
CA ARG A 62 -24.75 44.15 -30.26
C ARG A 62 -24.92 44.99 -28.99
N LYS A 63 -24.11 46.03 -28.81
CA LYS A 63 -24.14 46.87 -27.61
C LYS A 63 -25.29 47.89 -27.61
N SER A 64 -25.81 48.23 -28.77
CA SER A 64 -26.95 49.14 -28.86
C SER A 64 -27.72 48.89 -30.19
N ASN A 65 -28.97 49.36 -30.26
CA ASN A 65 -29.76 49.26 -31.48
C ASN A 65 -29.32 50.21 -32.59
N LYS A 66 -28.39 51.12 -32.31
CA LYS A 66 -27.81 52.08 -33.28
C LYS A 66 -26.42 51.56 -33.72
N GLY A 67 -26.10 51.64 -35.02
CA GLY A 67 -24.83 51.31 -35.59
C GLY A 67 -24.76 49.98 -36.32
N ARG A 68 -23.62 49.71 -36.96
CA ARG A 68 -23.38 48.51 -37.77
C ARG A 68 -23.31 47.25 -36.88
N LYS A 69 -23.91 46.13 -37.34
CA LYS A 69 -23.74 44.84 -36.67
C LYS A 69 -22.26 44.45 -36.56
N PRO A 70 -21.79 44.04 -35.38
CA PRO A 70 -20.41 43.57 -35.24
C PRO A 70 -20.19 42.35 -36.12
N GLY A 71 -19.02 42.29 -36.78
CA GLY A 71 -18.58 41.15 -37.55
C GLY A 71 -17.93 40.08 -36.67
N TYR A 72 -17.67 38.92 -37.25
CA TYR A 72 -16.91 37.89 -36.59
C TYR A 72 -15.48 38.32 -36.29
N SER A 73 -14.99 37.97 -35.13
CA SER A 73 -13.60 38.17 -34.70
C SER A 73 -13.00 36.87 -34.17
N ALA A 74 -11.90 36.42 -34.82
CA ALA A 74 -11.18 35.22 -34.37
C ALA A 74 -10.67 35.34 -32.94
N ARG A 75 -10.20 36.54 -32.54
CA ARG A 75 -9.74 36.82 -31.17
C ARG A 75 -10.88 36.67 -30.16
N HIS A 76 -12.07 37.19 -30.48
CA HIS A 76 -13.25 37.07 -29.62
C HIS A 76 -13.72 35.62 -29.53
N GLY A 77 -13.78 34.91 -30.67
CA GLY A 77 -14.13 33.48 -30.72
C GLY A 77 -13.19 32.63 -29.89
N GLU A 78 -11.89 32.88 -29.92
CA GLU A 78 -10.91 32.20 -29.10
C GLU A 78 -11.10 32.51 -27.59
N ALA A 79 -11.35 33.77 -27.25
CA ALA A 79 -11.56 34.16 -25.86
C ALA A 79 -12.81 33.48 -25.27
N VAL A 80 -13.93 33.48 -25.99
CA VAL A 80 -15.17 32.79 -25.60
C VAL A 80 -14.96 31.27 -25.52
N TYR A 81 -14.26 30.70 -26.50
CA TYR A 81 -13.92 29.28 -26.46
C TYR A 81 -13.11 28.91 -25.20
N LYS A 82 -12.05 29.68 -24.89
CA LYS A 82 -11.24 29.46 -23.68
C LYS A 82 -12.06 29.59 -22.38
N ALA A 83 -12.95 30.59 -22.32
CA ALA A 83 -13.84 30.75 -21.18
C ALA A 83 -14.78 29.56 -21.01
N ASN A 84 -15.46 29.11 -22.10
CA ASN A 84 -16.34 27.95 -22.06
C ASN A 84 -15.60 26.67 -21.70
N ARG A 85 -14.34 26.50 -22.14
CA ARG A 85 -13.50 25.34 -21.77
C ARG A 85 -13.14 25.31 -20.31
N LYS A 86 -12.96 26.46 -19.66
CA LYS A 86 -12.77 26.53 -18.19
C LYS A 86 -14.00 25.98 -17.46
N HIS A 87 -15.20 26.32 -17.91
CA HIS A 87 -16.45 25.85 -17.30
C HIS A 87 -16.81 24.40 -17.64
N SER A 88 -16.29 23.84 -18.74
CA SER A 88 -16.58 22.45 -19.14
C SER A 88 -15.69 21.40 -18.46
N ARG A 89 -14.72 21.81 -17.65
CA ARG A 89 -13.91 20.90 -16.82
C ARG A 89 -14.73 20.57 -15.56
N LYS A 90 -14.85 19.28 -15.26
CA LYS A 90 -15.35 18.87 -13.94
C LYS A 90 -14.50 19.54 -12.88
N HIS A 91 -15.12 20.12 -11.85
CA HIS A 91 -14.41 20.64 -10.70
C HIS A 91 -13.46 19.54 -10.17
N HIS A 92 -12.26 19.93 -9.78
CA HIS A 92 -11.28 19.02 -9.25
C HIS A 92 -11.87 18.36 -8.01
N ARG A 93 -12.11 17.06 -8.05
CA ARG A 93 -12.80 16.29 -7.00
C ARG A 93 -12.12 16.45 -5.65
N ILE A 94 -10.83 16.74 -5.67
CA ILE A 94 -9.98 16.94 -4.49
C ILE A 94 -10.46 18.04 -3.55
N CYS A 95 -11.12 19.11 -4.08
CA CYS A 95 -11.64 20.20 -3.25
C CYS A 95 -12.72 19.76 -2.25
N ARG A 96 -13.42 18.66 -2.54
CA ARG A 96 -14.42 18.06 -1.64
C ARG A 96 -13.83 17.03 -0.67
N CYS A 97 -12.60 16.61 -0.89
CA CYS A 97 -11.97 15.52 -0.16
C CYS A 97 -11.01 16.01 0.95
N ALA A 98 -11.11 17.27 1.38
CA ALA A 98 -10.14 17.89 2.28
C ALA A 98 -9.98 17.15 3.62
N HIS A 99 -11.06 16.60 4.19
CA HIS A 99 -11.01 15.81 5.42
C HIS A 99 -10.28 14.49 5.22
N PHE A 100 -10.63 13.77 4.15
CA PHE A 100 -9.96 12.52 3.77
C PHE A 100 -8.48 12.75 3.50
N LEU A 101 -8.11 13.79 2.75
CA LEU A 101 -6.71 14.08 2.42
C LEU A 101 -5.87 14.40 3.66
N ARG A 102 -6.39 15.20 4.59
CA ARG A 102 -5.72 15.47 5.87
C ARG A 102 -5.51 14.20 6.68
N TRP A 103 -6.52 13.34 6.74
CA TRP A 103 -6.42 12.05 7.40
C TRP A 103 -5.36 11.16 6.73
N VAL A 104 -5.34 11.06 5.40
CA VAL A 104 -4.31 10.31 4.65
C VAL A 104 -2.91 10.81 4.97
N VAL A 105 -2.69 12.14 4.96
CA VAL A 105 -1.39 12.75 5.30
C VAL A 105 -0.98 12.39 6.72
N LYS A 106 -1.92 12.44 7.67
CA LYS A 106 -1.68 12.05 9.06
C LYS A 106 -1.26 10.59 9.17
N GLN A 107 -2.04 9.65 8.59
CA GLN A 107 -1.72 8.22 8.63
C GLN A 107 -0.35 7.93 7.99
N PHE A 108 -0.04 8.58 6.88
CA PHE A 108 1.24 8.41 6.21
C PHE A 108 2.42 8.90 7.06
N LYS A 109 2.31 10.10 7.66
CA LYS A 109 3.40 10.72 8.43
C LYS A 109 3.61 10.06 9.79
N GLU A 110 2.53 9.85 10.54
CA GLU A 110 2.58 9.35 11.92
C GLU A 110 2.72 7.83 11.96
N HIS A 111 1.89 7.09 11.23
CA HIS A 111 1.81 5.62 11.29
C HIS A 111 2.49 4.90 10.11
N LYS A 112 3.10 5.66 9.18
CA LYS A 112 3.81 5.10 8.01
C LYS A 112 2.93 4.20 7.13
N TRP A 113 1.63 4.45 7.08
CA TRP A 113 0.74 3.74 6.18
C TRP A 113 1.04 4.09 4.72
N SER A 114 0.87 3.14 3.81
CA SER A 114 0.92 3.44 2.38
C SER A 114 -0.35 4.17 1.93
N LEU A 115 -0.26 4.97 0.86
CA LEU A 115 -1.43 5.64 0.30
C LEU A 115 -2.52 4.66 -0.13
N ASP A 116 -2.13 3.44 -0.57
CA ASP A 116 -3.07 2.36 -0.92
C ASP A 116 -3.78 1.81 0.32
N ALA A 117 -3.04 1.60 1.40
CA ALA A 117 -3.60 1.15 2.69
C ALA A 117 -4.61 2.16 3.24
N CYS A 118 -4.31 3.47 3.18
CA CYS A 118 -5.24 4.52 3.60
C CYS A 118 -6.57 4.47 2.84
N VAL A 119 -6.53 4.35 1.52
CA VAL A 119 -7.75 4.27 0.69
C VAL A 119 -8.53 3.00 0.99
N GLY A 120 -7.84 1.86 1.08
CA GLY A 120 -8.47 0.56 1.30
C GLY A 120 -9.13 0.46 2.67
N TYR A 121 -8.41 0.83 3.71
CA TYR A 121 -8.91 0.84 5.09
C TYR A 121 -10.09 1.79 5.28
N ALA A 122 -9.97 3.02 4.78
CA ALA A 122 -11.07 3.98 4.87
C ALA A 122 -12.35 3.50 4.17
N ARG A 123 -12.23 2.74 3.08
CA ARG A 123 -13.38 2.12 2.40
C ARG A 123 -13.95 0.96 3.19
N LEU A 124 -13.10 0.10 3.71
CA LEU A 124 -13.50 -1.08 4.46
C LEU A 124 -14.33 -0.69 5.69
N HIS A 125 -13.86 0.32 6.42
CA HIS A 125 -14.50 0.78 7.65
C HIS A 125 -15.51 1.93 7.45
N GLY A 126 -15.76 2.36 6.20
CA GLY A 126 -16.73 3.42 5.90
C GLY A 126 -16.42 4.77 6.55
N LEU A 127 -15.12 5.10 6.74
CA LEU A 127 -14.70 6.29 7.49
C LEU A 127 -15.09 7.61 6.83
N PHE A 128 -15.30 7.60 5.51
CA PHE A 128 -15.65 8.76 4.72
C PHE A 128 -16.69 8.38 3.65
N PRO A 129 -17.60 9.29 3.28
CA PRO A 129 -18.49 9.11 2.12
C PRO A 129 -17.70 8.86 0.83
N ALA A 130 -18.21 8.02 -0.06
CA ALA A 130 -17.51 7.62 -1.29
C ALA A 130 -17.23 8.80 -2.25
N ASP A 131 -18.04 9.86 -2.20
CA ASP A 131 -17.87 11.08 -2.99
C ASP A 131 -16.84 12.05 -2.38
N GLU A 132 -16.52 11.92 -1.10
CA GLU A 132 -15.47 12.65 -0.39
C GLU A 132 -14.11 11.94 -0.38
N MET A 133 -14.01 10.78 -1.04
CA MET A 133 -12.77 10.02 -1.16
C MET A 133 -12.22 10.07 -2.59
N VAL A 134 -10.91 9.97 -2.72
CA VAL A 134 -10.23 9.75 -4.00
C VAL A 134 -9.57 8.36 -4.04
N CYS A 135 -9.29 7.86 -5.24
CA CYS A 135 -8.59 6.59 -5.38
C CYS A 135 -7.08 6.76 -5.17
N THR A 136 -6.40 5.65 -4.89
CA THR A 136 -4.94 5.57 -4.70
C THR A 136 -4.16 6.27 -5.80
N ARG A 137 -4.54 6.05 -7.08
CA ARG A 137 -3.87 6.69 -8.22
C ARG A 137 -3.97 8.22 -8.18
N THR A 138 -5.13 8.75 -7.76
CA THR A 138 -5.30 10.20 -7.60
C THR A 138 -4.40 10.74 -6.50
N LEU A 139 -4.27 10.04 -5.35
CA LEU A 139 -3.36 10.44 -4.28
C LEU A 139 -1.91 10.53 -4.78
N TYR A 140 -1.41 9.52 -5.48
CA TYR A 140 -0.08 9.58 -6.07
C TYR A 140 0.10 10.74 -7.04
N ASN A 141 -0.87 10.99 -7.92
CA ASN A 141 -0.83 12.12 -8.85
C ASN A 141 -0.76 13.46 -8.10
N GLU A 142 -1.46 13.62 -6.98
CA GLU A 142 -1.45 14.84 -6.19
C GLU A 142 -0.16 15.03 -5.39
N VAL A 143 0.47 13.94 -4.94
CA VAL A 143 1.83 13.98 -4.36
C VAL A 143 2.83 14.43 -5.43
N TRP A 144 2.77 13.86 -6.64
CA TRP A 144 3.65 14.27 -7.76
C TRP A 144 3.41 15.71 -8.21
N ALA A 145 2.19 16.21 -8.11
CA ALA A 145 1.83 17.59 -8.42
C ALA A 145 2.20 18.59 -7.31
N GLY A 146 2.64 18.11 -6.13
CA GLY A 146 2.94 18.96 -4.96
C GLY A 146 1.70 19.55 -4.30
N ASN A 147 0.52 18.97 -4.50
CA ASN A 147 -0.74 19.47 -3.94
C ASN A 147 -1.07 18.87 -2.57
N LEU A 148 -0.31 17.88 -2.11
CA LEU A 148 -0.41 17.29 -0.77
C LEU A 148 0.86 17.64 0.02
N ASP A 149 0.71 17.75 1.33
CA ASP A 149 1.84 17.93 2.25
C ASP A 149 2.63 16.62 2.44
N LEU A 150 3.05 16.03 1.30
CA LEU A 150 3.87 14.84 1.17
C LEU A 150 4.88 15.02 0.04
N SER A 151 6.14 14.73 0.32
CA SER A 151 7.18 14.74 -0.71
C SER A 151 7.25 13.40 -1.44
N VAL A 152 7.57 13.42 -2.73
CA VAL A 152 7.87 12.20 -3.51
C VAL A 152 8.99 11.39 -2.89
N THR A 153 9.98 12.05 -2.26
CA THR A 153 11.12 11.40 -1.59
C THR A 153 10.73 10.64 -0.32
N GLU A 154 9.59 10.97 0.29
CA GLU A 154 9.07 10.25 1.46
C GLU A 154 8.40 8.93 1.09
N LEU A 155 8.08 8.71 -0.19
CA LEU A 155 7.49 7.46 -0.66
C LEU A 155 8.50 6.31 -0.54
N PRO A 156 8.15 5.17 0.10
CA PRO A 156 9.11 4.10 0.47
C PRO A 156 9.90 3.50 -0.69
N GLU A 157 9.34 3.48 -1.89
CA GLU A 157 9.94 2.84 -3.07
C GLU A 157 10.64 3.84 -4.02
N ALA A 158 10.51 5.16 -3.79
CA ALA A 158 10.98 6.19 -4.72
C ALA A 158 12.50 6.19 -4.92
N MET A 159 13.27 5.73 -3.91
CA MET A 159 14.74 5.83 -3.87
C MET A 159 15.45 4.46 -3.80
N LYS A 160 14.73 3.34 -3.82
CA LYS A 160 15.34 2.01 -3.71
C LYS A 160 15.99 1.57 -5.03
N ARG A 161 17.31 1.49 -5.06
CA ARG A 161 18.07 0.80 -6.12
C ARG A 161 18.24 -0.69 -5.74
N LYS A 162 17.84 -1.59 -6.61
CA LYS A 162 18.15 -3.04 -6.47
C LYS A 162 19.65 -3.22 -6.70
N GLN A 163 20.39 -3.64 -5.66
CA GLN A 163 21.75 -4.15 -5.81
C GLN A 163 21.66 -5.68 -5.98
N HIS A 164 22.11 -6.17 -7.12
CA HIS A 164 22.40 -7.60 -7.30
C HIS A 164 23.66 -7.94 -6.47
N LYS A 165 23.55 -8.90 -5.58
CA LYS A 165 24.70 -9.50 -4.88
C LYS A 165 24.80 -10.95 -5.31
N ASP A 166 25.93 -11.29 -5.93
CA ASP A 166 26.30 -12.68 -6.15
C ASP A 166 26.64 -13.33 -4.82
N SER A 167 25.91 -14.37 -4.43
CA SER A 167 26.15 -15.16 -3.24
C SER A 167 26.90 -16.43 -3.61
N LYS A 168 28.05 -16.68 -2.97
CA LYS A 168 28.77 -17.94 -3.09
C LYS A 168 28.04 -19.02 -2.31
N PRO A 169 27.95 -20.29 -2.83
CA PRO A 169 27.40 -21.42 -2.09
C PRO A 169 28.27 -21.71 -0.86
N ARG A 170 27.63 -22.04 0.26
CA ARG A 170 28.26 -22.38 1.53
C ARG A 170 27.87 -23.80 1.93
N GLU A 171 28.73 -24.50 2.68
CA GLU A 171 28.55 -25.88 3.10
C GLU A 171 27.41 -26.07 4.10
N HIS A 172 26.70 -27.20 4.05
CA HIS A 172 25.58 -27.55 4.89
C HIS A 172 26.01 -27.81 6.34
N LYS A 173 25.32 -27.15 7.30
CA LYS A 173 25.44 -27.46 8.72
C LYS A 173 24.37 -28.47 9.14
N LYS A 174 24.63 -29.21 10.21
CA LYS A 174 23.70 -30.17 10.83
C LYS A 174 22.49 -29.43 11.42
N SER A 175 21.28 -29.98 11.29
CA SER A 175 20.06 -29.44 11.90
C SER A 175 20.06 -29.68 13.41
N PHE A 176 19.50 -28.73 14.20
CA PHE A 176 19.37 -28.85 15.65
C PHE A 176 18.12 -29.61 16.10
N GLY A 177 17.17 -29.90 15.22
CA GLY A 177 15.93 -30.62 15.55
C GLY A 177 15.18 -31.08 14.30
N THR A 178 13.84 -31.14 14.37
CA THR A 178 12.97 -31.62 13.32
C THR A 178 13.10 -30.74 12.06
N ASP A 179 13.38 -31.38 10.93
CA ASP A 179 13.57 -30.69 9.66
C ASP A 179 12.28 -30.07 9.12
N ILE A 180 12.38 -28.92 8.46
CA ILE A 180 11.25 -28.20 7.87
C ILE A 180 10.46 -29.04 6.85
N SER A 181 11.09 -30.03 6.21
CA SER A 181 10.44 -30.94 5.27
C SER A 181 9.36 -31.82 5.95
N GLN A 182 9.43 -31.98 7.26
CA GLN A 182 8.43 -32.71 8.06
C GLN A 182 7.30 -31.81 8.55
N ARG A 183 7.37 -30.51 8.25
CA ARG A 183 6.33 -29.56 8.65
C ARG A 183 5.02 -29.85 7.90
N PRO A 184 3.84 -29.87 8.60
CA PRO A 184 2.56 -30.05 7.94
C PRO A 184 2.31 -29.01 6.85
N GLU A 185 1.73 -29.43 5.73
CA GLU A 185 1.45 -28.54 4.59
C GLU A 185 0.55 -27.35 5.00
N ILE A 186 -0.40 -27.58 5.92
CA ILE A 186 -1.29 -26.53 6.45
C ILE A 186 -0.50 -25.36 7.04
N ALA A 187 0.62 -25.62 7.70
CA ALA A 187 1.51 -24.59 8.22
C ALA A 187 2.23 -23.78 7.11
N ALA A 188 2.35 -24.34 5.91
CA ALA A 188 2.91 -23.64 4.75
C ALA A 188 1.87 -22.80 4.01
N LEU A 189 0.62 -23.25 3.94
CA LEU A 189 -0.46 -22.68 3.14
C LEU A 189 -1.01 -21.34 3.66
N ARG A 190 -0.75 -21.00 4.94
CA ARG A 190 -1.23 -19.73 5.58
C ARG A 190 -2.76 -19.59 5.62
N ILE A 191 -3.45 -20.70 5.74
CA ILE A 191 -4.92 -20.75 5.82
C ILE A 191 -5.43 -20.89 7.24
N GLU A 192 -4.58 -21.35 8.15
CA GLU A 192 -4.84 -21.53 9.56
C GLU A 192 -3.93 -20.63 10.39
N GLU A 193 -4.43 -20.13 11.51
CA GLU A 193 -3.69 -19.36 12.51
C GLU A 193 -2.88 -20.28 13.44
N GLY A 194 -1.89 -19.67 14.12
CA GLY A 194 -1.04 -20.35 15.09
C GLY A 194 0.25 -20.91 14.50
N HIS A 195 0.59 -20.60 13.27
CA HIS A 195 1.82 -21.02 12.62
C HIS A 195 2.80 -19.83 12.53
N TRP A 196 3.93 -19.96 13.21
CA TRP A 196 4.90 -18.88 13.40
C TRP A 196 6.23 -19.12 12.67
N GLU A 197 6.87 -18.03 12.29
CA GLU A 197 8.28 -18.00 11.85
C GLU A 197 9.07 -17.17 12.86
N GLY A 198 10.16 -17.76 13.42
CA GLY A 198 11.04 -17.10 14.38
C GLY A 198 12.39 -16.73 13.79
N ASP A 199 12.96 -15.58 14.18
CA ASP A 199 14.27 -15.11 13.75
C ASP A 199 14.87 -14.15 14.80
N THR A 200 16.15 -13.80 14.66
CA THR A 200 16.80 -12.81 15.49
C THR A 200 17.24 -11.59 14.68
N VAL A 201 16.87 -10.39 15.15
CA VAL A 201 17.25 -9.12 14.53
C VAL A 201 18.46 -8.56 15.28
N VAL A 202 19.64 -8.64 14.65
CA VAL A 202 20.93 -8.22 15.24
C VAL A 202 21.22 -6.75 14.90
N GLY A 203 21.67 -5.96 15.87
CA GLY A 203 22.11 -4.59 15.69
C GLY A 203 23.50 -4.48 15.05
N LYS A 204 24.51 -4.18 15.83
CA LYS A 204 25.92 -4.22 15.41
C LYS A 204 26.39 -5.66 15.25
N ARG A 205 27.27 -5.90 14.28
CA ARG A 205 27.82 -7.24 14.05
C ARG A 205 28.93 -7.64 15.03
N ALA A 206 29.53 -6.70 15.70
CA ALA A 206 30.64 -6.92 16.63
C ALA A 206 30.16 -6.69 18.06
N GLY A 207 30.22 -7.73 18.91
CA GLY A 207 29.99 -7.66 20.33
C GLY A 207 28.89 -8.59 20.85
N LYS A 208 28.90 -8.83 22.14
CA LYS A 208 27.82 -9.43 22.90
C LYS A 208 26.86 -8.29 23.27
N GLU A 209 25.91 -7.99 22.42
CA GLU A 209 24.88 -6.97 22.71
C GLU A 209 23.50 -7.58 22.62
N ALA A 210 22.54 -6.88 23.18
CA ALA A 210 21.12 -7.23 23.05
C ALA A 210 20.72 -7.42 21.58
N VAL A 211 19.81 -8.34 21.35
CA VAL A 211 19.19 -8.58 20.03
C VAL A 211 17.67 -8.59 20.18
N VAL A 212 16.94 -8.61 19.09
CA VAL A 212 15.50 -8.72 19.11
C VAL A 212 15.12 -10.11 18.59
N LEU A 213 14.41 -10.91 19.43
CA LEU A 213 13.69 -12.09 18.97
C LEU A 213 12.43 -11.60 18.23
N SER A 214 12.26 -12.02 17.00
CA SER A 214 11.07 -11.73 16.21
C SER A 214 10.28 -13.00 15.94
N LEU A 215 8.97 -12.96 16.15
CA LEU A 215 8.05 -14.00 15.82
C LEU A 215 6.97 -13.43 14.91
N LEU A 216 6.72 -14.09 13.80
CA LEU A 216 5.72 -13.69 12.81
C LEU A 216 4.67 -14.79 12.66
N GLU A 217 3.40 -14.47 12.97
CA GLU A 217 2.29 -15.33 12.65
C GLU A 217 2.01 -15.30 11.13
N LYS A 218 1.85 -16.47 10.50
CA LYS A 218 1.89 -16.58 9.05
C LYS A 218 0.63 -16.15 8.33
N LYS A 219 -0.55 -16.29 8.93
CA LYS A 219 -1.85 -15.97 8.33
C LYS A 219 -2.22 -14.51 8.59
N THR A 220 -2.23 -14.09 9.84
CA THR A 220 -2.59 -12.74 10.27
C THR A 220 -1.49 -11.73 9.99
N GLU A 221 -0.23 -12.21 9.84
CA GLU A 221 0.98 -11.39 9.77
C GLU A 221 1.27 -10.59 11.05
N ASN A 222 0.69 -11.01 12.19
CA ASN A 222 1.03 -10.40 13.47
C ASN A 222 2.51 -10.63 13.80
N TYR A 223 3.18 -9.57 14.23
CA TYR A 223 4.62 -9.53 14.46
C TYR A 223 4.91 -9.22 15.92
N ILE A 224 5.50 -10.16 16.62
CA ILE A 224 5.98 -10.00 18.01
C ILE A 224 7.48 -9.69 17.96
N ALA A 225 7.92 -8.67 18.70
CA ALA A 225 9.33 -8.31 18.83
C ALA A 225 9.71 -8.18 20.31
N ILE A 226 10.63 -9.01 20.76
CA ILE A 226 11.09 -9.06 22.16
C ILE A 226 12.58 -8.74 22.20
N ARG A 227 12.97 -7.70 22.95
CA ARG A 227 14.39 -7.43 23.22
C ARG A 227 14.94 -8.47 24.19
N ILE A 228 15.96 -9.19 23.76
CA ILE A 228 16.64 -10.20 24.59
C ILE A 228 18.10 -9.81 24.85
N PRO A 229 18.69 -10.21 26.00
CA PRO A 229 20.01 -9.76 26.42
C PRO A 229 21.16 -10.12 25.47
N GLY A 230 21.04 -11.22 24.76
CA GLY A 230 22.07 -11.71 23.87
C GLY A 230 21.55 -12.64 22.76
N LYS A 231 22.43 -12.94 21.78
CA LYS A 231 22.14 -13.90 20.74
C LYS A 231 22.61 -15.30 21.17
N ASP A 232 21.98 -15.84 22.19
CA ASP A 232 22.27 -17.15 22.77
C ASP A 232 20.97 -17.94 23.01
N ALA A 233 21.10 -19.25 23.22
CA ALA A 233 19.97 -20.17 23.36
C ALA A 233 19.15 -19.91 24.63
N ASP A 234 19.79 -19.54 25.70
CA ASP A 234 19.11 -19.29 26.99
C ASP A 234 18.26 -18.01 26.91
N SER A 235 18.80 -16.94 26.31
CA SER A 235 18.07 -15.69 26.11
C SER A 235 16.82 -15.89 25.25
N VAL A 236 16.91 -16.67 24.19
CA VAL A 236 15.77 -17.01 23.32
C VAL A 236 14.75 -17.86 24.05
N LEU A 237 15.20 -18.89 24.78
CA LEU A 237 14.32 -19.76 25.53
C LEU A 237 13.59 -19.02 26.67
N ASN A 238 14.27 -18.12 27.37
CA ASN A 238 13.67 -17.29 28.43
C ASN A 238 12.57 -16.38 27.85
N ALA A 239 12.77 -15.80 26.66
CA ALA A 239 11.76 -14.99 26.01
C ALA A 239 10.52 -15.83 25.64
N MET A 240 10.73 -17.06 25.15
CA MET A 240 9.60 -17.98 24.88
C MET A 240 8.91 -18.43 26.16
N GLN A 241 9.64 -18.59 27.28
CA GLN A 241 9.07 -18.90 28.58
C GLN A 241 8.17 -17.74 29.06
N SER A 242 8.58 -16.49 28.89
CA SER A 242 7.73 -15.34 29.24
C SER A 242 6.42 -15.33 28.41
N LEU A 243 6.49 -15.63 27.11
CA LEU A 243 5.28 -15.78 26.29
C LEU A 243 4.40 -16.96 26.76
N ARG A 244 4.99 -18.08 27.18
CA ARG A 244 4.26 -19.19 27.75
C ARG A 244 3.53 -18.80 29.03
N GLU A 245 4.16 -18.02 29.89
CA GLU A 245 3.55 -17.50 31.12
C GLU A 245 2.39 -16.54 30.81
N GLU A 246 2.54 -15.69 29.79
CA GLU A 246 1.52 -14.75 29.34
C GLU A 246 0.27 -15.46 28.76
N PHE A 247 0.45 -16.46 27.89
CA PHE A 247 -0.66 -17.19 27.25
C PHE A 247 -1.18 -18.36 28.09
N GLY A 248 -0.45 -18.79 29.13
CA GLY A 248 -0.84 -19.89 30.02
C GLY A 248 -1.19 -21.18 29.25
N ASP A 249 -2.32 -21.77 29.57
CA ASP A 249 -2.80 -23.01 28.96
C ASP A 249 -3.15 -22.89 27.48
N LYS A 250 -3.27 -21.65 26.96
CA LYS A 250 -3.54 -21.35 25.56
C LYS A 250 -2.30 -21.31 24.70
N PHE A 251 -1.12 -21.36 25.28
CA PHE A 251 0.14 -21.24 24.55
C PHE A 251 0.22 -22.17 23.33
N SER A 252 -0.10 -23.46 23.50
CA SER A 252 -0.03 -24.44 22.41
C SER A 252 -1.10 -24.24 21.32
N GLN A 253 -2.19 -23.54 21.64
CA GLN A 253 -3.23 -23.19 20.68
C GLN A 253 -2.84 -21.95 19.86
N VAL A 254 -2.15 -20.97 20.50
CA VAL A 254 -1.65 -19.77 19.86
C VAL A 254 -0.36 -20.06 19.08
N PHE A 255 0.53 -20.91 19.63
CA PHE A 255 1.79 -21.31 19.02
C PHE A 255 1.77 -22.79 18.62
N LYS A 256 0.94 -23.16 17.63
CA LYS A 256 0.81 -24.55 17.15
C LYS A 256 2.12 -25.06 16.55
N THR A 257 2.73 -24.27 15.68
CA THR A 257 4.04 -24.58 15.09
C THR A 257 4.92 -23.35 15.05
N ILE A 258 6.21 -23.53 15.28
CA ILE A 258 7.21 -22.46 15.17
C ILE A 258 8.34 -22.94 14.24
N THR A 259 8.58 -22.22 13.17
CA THR A 259 9.69 -22.49 12.23
C THR A 259 10.81 -21.49 12.45
N VAL A 260 12.00 -21.98 12.80
CA VAL A 260 13.18 -21.14 13.06
C VAL A 260 14.32 -21.47 12.08
N ASP A 261 15.36 -20.63 12.04
CA ASP A 261 16.56 -20.99 11.31
C ASP A 261 17.45 -21.95 12.13
N ASN A 262 18.50 -22.43 11.47
CA ASN A 262 19.47 -23.34 12.09
C ASN A 262 20.62 -22.54 12.75
N GLY A 263 20.30 -21.43 13.42
CA GLY A 263 21.22 -20.62 14.20
C GLY A 263 21.53 -21.24 15.54
N SER A 264 22.73 -20.99 16.08
CA SER A 264 23.14 -21.49 17.41
C SER A 264 22.24 -21.00 18.55
N GLU A 265 21.62 -19.85 18.37
CA GLU A 265 20.65 -19.27 19.31
C GLU A 265 19.35 -20.06 19.43
N PHE A 266 19.04 -20.92 18.45
CA PHE A 266 17.89 -21.81 18.49
C PHE A 266 18.25 -23.27 18.85
N SER A 267 19.49 -23.53 19.29
CA SER A 267 19.92 -24.90 19.60
C SER A 267 19.12 -25.57 20.73
N ALA A 268 18.60 -24.79 21.68
CA ALA A 268 17.75 -25.29 22.76
C ALA A 268 16.23 -25.17 22.46
N PHE A 269 15.86 -24.72 21.24
CA PHE A 269 14.49 -24.34 20.94
C PHE A 269 13.54 -25.54 20.86
N SER A 270 14.04 -26.75 20.69
CA SER A 270 13.26 -27.99 20.78
C SER A 270 12.62 -28.20 22.16
N GLN A 271 13.10 -27.52 23.23
CA GLN A 271 12.46 -27.56 24.55
C GLN A 271 11.03 -26.97 24.52
N VAL A 272 10.72 -26.09 23.57
CA VAL A 272 9.39 -25.51 23.38
C VAL A 272 8.37 -26.60 22.98
N GLU A 273 8.82 -27.73 22.42
CA GLU A 273 7.95 -28.88 22.10
C GLU A 273 7.32 -29.49 23.37
N ASN A 274 8.03 -29.41 24.51
CA ASN A 274 7.48 -29.88 25.79
C ASN A 274 6.26 -29.04 26.27
N TRP A 275 6.02 -27.89 25.65
CA TRP A 275 4.90 -27.01 25.94
C TRP A 275 3.72 -27.19 24.97
N GLY A 276 3.80 -28.21 24.09
CA GLY A 276 2.75 -28.58 23.15
C GLY A 276 2.83 -27.89 21.78
N SER A 277 3.89 -27.15 21.49
CA SER A 277 4.14 -26.55 20.18
C SER A 277 5.08 -27.43 19.36
N ALA A 278 4.85 -27.58 18.05
CA ALA A 278 5.80 -28.28 17.20
C ALA A 278 6.85 -27.31 16.64
N VAL A 279 8.12 -27.70 16.70
CA VAL A 279 9.25 -26.84 16.24
C VAL A 279 9.89 -27.43 14.99
N TYR A 280 10.13 -26.61 13.99
CA TYR A 280 10.77 -26.99 12.73
C TYR A 280 11.96 -26.09 12.44
N PHE A 281 13.04 -26.71 11.95
CA PHE A 281 14.27 -25.99 11.59
C PHE A 281 14.40 -25.90 10.07
N ALA A 282 14.54 -24.68 9.55
CA ALA A 282 14.77 -24.42 8.14
C ALA A 282 16.16 -24.95 7.71
N HIS A 283 16.28 -25.30 6.44
CA HIS A 283 17.58 -25.71 5.92
C HIS A 283 18.60 -24.56 6.03
N PRO A 284 19.86 -24.86 6.27
CA PRO A 284 20.90 -23.85 6.29
C PRO A 284 20.97 -23.08 4.96
N TYR A 285 21.06 -21.75 5.04
CA TYR A 285 21.18 -20.85 3.89
C TYR A 285 19.96 -20.78 2.94
N THR A 286 18.80 -21.26 3.35
CA THR A 286 17.55 -21.26 2.58
C THR A 286 16.60 -20.17 3.05
N SER A 287 17.00 -18.91 2.95
CA SER A 287 16.15 -17.77 3.36
C SER A 287 14.80 -17.73 2.64
N TRP A 288 14.69 -18.35 1.45
CA TRP A 288 13.41 -18.46 0.72
C TRP A 288 12.38 -19.38 1.39
N GLU A 289 12.77 -20.21 2.36
CA GLU A 289 11.83 -21.03 3.16
C GLU A 289 11.06 -20.20 4.19
N ARG A 290 11.57 -19.00 4.56
CA ARG A 290 10.99 -18.05 5.51
C ARG A 290 10.88 -16.62 4.94
N PRO A 291 10.27 -16.43 3.77
CA PRO A 291 10.29 -15.16 3.06
C PRO A 291 9.47 -14.06 3.76
N GLN A 292 8.49 -14.46 4.58
CA GLN A 292 7.65 -13.50 5.31
C GLN A 292 8.43 -12.86 6.46
N ASN A 293 9.18 -13.64 7.21
CA ASN A 293 9.95 -13.12 8.34
C ASN A 293 11.03 -12.16 7.86
N GLU A 294 11.78 -12.51 6.79
CA GLU A 294 12.76 -11.60 6.20
C GLU A 294 12.14 -10.25 5.77
N ARG A 295 10.95 -10.30 5.18
CA ARG A 295 10.22 -9.10 4.79
C ARG A 295 9.81 -8.25 6.00
N HIS A 296 9.27 -8.86 7.07
CA HIS A 296 8.82 -8.14 8.26
C HIS A 296 9.99 -7.60 9.06
N ASN A 297 11.09 -8.34 9.20
CA ASN A 297 12.34 -7.83 9.74
C ASN A 297 12.85 -6.63 8.93
N GLY A 298 12.67 -6.65 7.60
CA GLY A 298 12.95 -5.50 6.73
C GLY A 298 12.08 -4.28 7.02
N LEU A 299 10.79 -4.46 7.35
CA LEU A 299 9.88 -3.38 7.75
C LEU A 299 10.25 -2.85 9.16
N PHE A 300 10.55 -3.75 10.08
CA PHE A 300 10.98 -3.40 11.44
C PHE A 300 12.27 -2.57 11.44
N ARG A 301 13.14 -2.76 10.45
CA ARG A 301 14.37 -1.96 10.24
C ARG A 301 14.12 -0.48 9.95
N ALA A 302 12.90 -0.08 9.67
CA ALA A 302 12.54 1.34 9.58
C ALA A 302 12.53 2.02 10.95
N PHE A 303 12.34 1.26 12.04
CA PHE A 303 12.35 1.72 13.43
C PHE A 303 13.71 1.46 14.09
N VAL A 304 14.29 0.30 13.81
CA VAL A 304 15.57 -0.15 14.35
C VAL A 304 16.56 -0.34 13.19
N PRO A 305 17.28 0.72 12.77
CA PRO A 305 18.15 0.68 11.61
C PRO A 305 19.25 -0.37 11.71
N LYS A 306 19.61 -0.95 10.57
CA LYS A 306 20.72 -1.91 10.52
C LYS A 306 22.04 -1.24 10.93
N GLY A 307 22.77 -1.87 11.86
CA GLY A 307 24.03 -1.34 12.39
C GLY A 307 23.87 -0.40 13.59
N ALA A 308 22.65 0.00 13.96
CA ALA A 308 22.39 0.63 15.25
C ALA A 308 22.49 -0.42 16.36
N SER A 309 23.01 -0.04 17.54
CA SER A 309 23.02 -0.91 18.72
C SER A 309 21.61 -1.11 19.24
N ILE A 310 21.20 -2.37 19.48
CA ILE A 310 19.89 -2.67 20.08
C ILE A 310 19.80 -2.13 21.51
N GLU A 311 20.92 -1.98 22.20
CA GLU A 311 20.95 -1.42 23.55
C GLU A 311 20.52 0.05 23.63
N SER A 312 20.58 0.76 22.49
CA SER A 312 20.09 2.15 22.41
C SER A 312 18.56 2.25 22.42
N PHE A 313 17.85 1.13 22.28
CA PHE A 313 16.40 1.08 22.23
C PHE A 313 15.86 0.39 23.48
N SER A 314 14.92 1.01 24.18
CA SER A 314 14.28 0.37 25.33
C SER A 314 13.38 -0.80 24.88
N PRO A 315 13.09 -1.75 25.80
CA PRO A 315 12.13 -2.82 25.51
C PRO A 315 10.77 -2.29 25.04
N GLU A 316 10.28 -1.21 25.66
CA GLU A 316 9.01 -0.55 25.34
C GLU A 316 9.03 0.05 23.91
N TYR A 317 10.16 0.61 23.50
CA TYR A 317 10.32 1.11 22.13
C TYR A 317 10.26 -0.02 21.11
N ILE A 318 10.92 -1.16 21.39
CA ILE A 318 10.91 -2.33 20.53
C ILE A 318 9.47 -2.88 20.38
N LEU A 319 8.74 -2.96 21.49
CA LEU A 319 7.33 -3.37 21.50
C LEU A 319 6.47 -2.39 20.68
N SER A 320 6.55 -1.10 20.95
CA SER A 320 5.82 -0.06 20.21
C SER A 320 6.12 -0.08 18.71
N ALA A 321 7.35 -0.41 18.32
CA ALA A 321 7.70 -0.58 16.91
C ALA A 321 7.02 -1.79 16.26
N ALA A 322 6.80 -2.87 17.01
CA ALA A 322 6.02 -4.02 16.56
C ALA A 322 4.52 -3.67 16.44
N ASP A 323 3.96 -2.96 17.42
CA ASP A 323 2.56 -2.49 17.40
C ASP A 323 2.29 -1.59 16.21
N GLU A 324 3.20 -0.65 15.91
CA GLU A 324 3.12 0.20 14.71
C GLU A 324 3.12 -0.63 13.40
N LEU A 325 3.81 -1.76 13.36
CA LEU A 325 3.76 -2.66 12.21
C LEU A 325 2.44 -3.44 12.15
N ASN A 326 1.91 -3.84 13.29
CA ASN A 326 0.67 -4.59 13.42
C ASN A 326 -0.56 -3.71 13.14
N GLY A 327 -0.50 -2.43 13.47
CA GLY A 327 -1.54 -1.45 13.17
C GLY A 327 -1.58 -0.98 11.71
N ARG A 328 -0.72 -1.49 10.79
CA ARG A 328 -0.72 -1.10 9.38
C ARG A 328 -1.65 -1.97 8.53
N PRO A 329 -2.68 -1.40 7.89
CA PRO A 329 -3.56 -2.15 7.00
C PRO A 329 -2.81 -2.73 5.81
N ARG A 330 -3.11 -3.98 5.44
CA ARG A 330 -2.43 -4.69 4.36
C ARG A 330 -3.41 -5.13 3.27
N LYS A 331 -3.12 -4.77 2.04
CA LYS A 331 -3.95 -5.15 0.88
C LYS A 331 -4.23 -6.65 0.82
N LYS A 332 -3.22 -7.48 1.09
CA LYS A 332 -3.36 -8.95 1.09
C LYS A 332 -4.22 -9.51 2.22
N LEU A 333 -4.41 -8.74 3.30
CA LEU A 333 -5.34 -9.02 4.39
C LEU A 333 -6.70 -8.34 4.19
N GLY A 334 -7.04 -7.97 2.94
CA GLY A 334 -8.28 -7.26 2.62
C GLY A 334 -8.34 -5.84 3.18
N TYR A 335 -7.19 -5.20 3.39
CA TYR A 335 -7.01 -3.89 4.05
C TYR A 335 -7.32 -3.88 5.55
N ARG A 336 -7.42 -5.04 6.17
CA ARG A 336 -7.42 -5.18 7.63
C ARG A 336 -6.00 -5.08 8.15
N THR A 337 -5.87 -4.77 9.45
CA THR A 337 -4.57 -4.79 10.13
C THR A 337 -4.23 -6.20 10.64
N PRO A 338 -2.95 -6.54 10.80
CA PRO A 338 -2.53 -7.76 11.49
C PRO A 338 -3.12 -7.88 12.90
N GLU A 339 -3.16 -6.77 13.64
CA GLU A 339 -3.71 -6.66 14.98
C GLU A 339 -5.20 -7.09 15.00
N GLU A 340 -6.06 -6.48 14.16
CA GLU A 340 -7.49 -6.84 14.04
C GLU A 340 -7.69 -8.34 13.78
N LEU A 341 -6.85 -8.95 12.93
CA LEU A 341 -6.98 -10.38 12.61
C LEU A 341 -6.45 -11.26 13.73
N PHE A 342 -5.40 -10.82 14.43
CA PHE A 342 -4.82 -11.57 15.53
C PHE A 342 -5.72 -11.54 16.77
N ASP A 343 -6.35 -10.40 17.06
CA ASP A 343 -7.34 -10.27 18.12
C ASP A 343 -8.53 -11.20 17.88
N GLU A 344 -9.07 -11.25 16.65
CA GLU A 344 -10.13 -12.22 16.29
C GLU A 344 -9.68 -13.68 16.48
N PHE A 345 -8.42 -13.99 16.17
CA PHE A 345 -7.87 -15.32 16.42
C PHE A 345 -7.79 -15.60 17.93
N LEU A 346 -7.27 -14.67 18.73
CA LEU A 346 -7.22 -14.82 20.18
C LEU A 346 -8.62 -14.99 20.77
N ASP A 347 -9.59 -14.16 20.36
CA ASP A 347 -10.98 -14.28 20.79
C ASP A 347 -11.53 -15.69 20.52
N SER A 348 -11.21 -16.27 19.36
CA SER A 348 -11.63 -17.64 19.01
C SER A 348 -10.99 -18.70 19.91
N VAL A 349 -9.71 -18.52 20.28
CA VAL A 349 -8.97 -19.43 21.18
C VAL A 349 -9.54 -19.38 22.59
N TYR A 350 -9.88 -18.18 23.09
CA TYR A 350 -10.43 -18.03 24.45
C TYR A 350 -11.93 -18.35 24.55
N ALA A 351 -12.72 -18.13 23.47
CA ALA A 351 -14.15 -18.47 23.46
C ALA A 351 -14.43 -19.98 23.39
N ALA A 352 -13.50 -20.78 22.87
CA ALA A 352 -13.67 -22.22 22.71
C ALA A 352 -13.91 -22.97 24.05
N GLU A 353 -13.60 -22.40 25.22
CA GLU A 353 -13.86 -22.98 26.54
C GLU A 353 -15.27 -22.67 27.08
N GLY A 354 -15.91 -21.58 26.63
CA GLY A 354 -17.25 -21.21 27.11
C GLY A 354 -18.34 -22.15 26.63
N CYS A 355 -18.11 -22.97 25.62
CA CYS A 355 -19.10 -23.89 25.05
C CYS A 355 -19.01 -25.33 25.64
N GLY A 356 -17.93 -25.64 26.37
CA GLY A 356 -17.70 -27.00 26.93
C GLY A 356 -18.34 -27.28 28.31
N SER A 357 -18.87 -26.27 29.02
CA SER A 357 -19.35 -26.44 30.40
C SER A 357 -20.87 -26.52 30.57
N ILE A 358 -21.67 -26.58 29.50
CA ILE A 358 -23.15 -26.65 29.61
C ILE A 358 -23.71 -28.06 29.28
N ALA A 359 -22.90 -29.06 28.98
CA ALA A 359 -23.35 -30.37 28.53
C ALA A 359 -23.11 -31.51 29.52
N GLN A 360 -23.11 -31.30 30.84
CA GLN A 360 -23.18 -32.39 31.86
C GLN A 360 -23.92 -31.96 33.12
N ASP A 361 -25.22 -31.73 33.03
CA ASP A 361 -26.11 -31.97 34.15
C ASP A 361 -27.55 -32.13 33.65
N GLY A 362 -27.91 -33.33 33.30
CA GLY A 362 -29.22 -33.66 32.75
C GLY A 362 -29.51 -35.13 32.67
N SER A 363 -29.10 -35.94 33.67
CA SER A 363 -29.69 -37.29 33.86
C SER A 363 -29.76 -37.64 35.33
N GLN A 364 -30.95 -37.61 35.84
CA GLN A 364 -31.56 -38.52 36.80
C GLN A 364 -32.68 -37.82 37.58
N ARG A 365 -33.90 -38.16 37.23
CA ARG A 365 -34.92 -38.68 38.21
C ARG A 365 -36.22 -38.97 37.50
N LEU A 366 -36.49 -40.25 37.31
CA LEU A 366 -37.82 -40.74 37.23
C LEU A 366 -38.29 -41.09 38.70
N PRO A 367 -39.48 -40.72 39.13
CA PRO A 367 -40.14 -41.33 40.25
C PRO A 367 -41.15 -42.39 39.78
N SER A 368 -41.23 -43.43 40.59
CA SER A 368 -42.17 -44.54 40.69
C SER A 368 -43.62 -44.18 40.42
#